data_e58daa9423217ee1f4ace6139d80ed4f
#
_entry.id   e58daa9423217ee1f4ace6139d80ed4f
#
_cell.length_a   1.000
_cell.length_b   1.000
_cell.length_c   1.000
_cell.angle_alpha   90.00
_cell.angle_beta   90.00
_cell.angle_gamma   90.00
#
_symmetry.space_group_name_H-M   'P 1'
#
loop_
_entity.id
_entity.type
_entity.pdbx_description
1 polymer ?
#
loop_
_entity_poly.entity_id
_entity_poly.type
_entity_poly.pdbx_seq_one_letter_code
_entity_poly.pdbx_strand_id
1 'polypeptide(L)'
;MAASMLPVRNPRTGDWDHEIPVTSPEDIAAATTALRAAQAQWVAMGASGRAVGLNRFADAVMAEVGPLGQALSSDTGRSTFALFEAIKSVELIRMWAERAGPILDELAGAGQAGQVPTVHYQHRLIPYQVVAVISPWNVPLLLAMIDSLAALSAGCSVLLKPSEVTPRFIEPLQRALDAVPELAEVLRIVTGGPETGKAMIEQVDAVCFTGSVKTGRQVSQQAAACFIPAFL
;
A
#
# COMPACT_ATOMS: atom_id res chain seq x y z
N MET A 1 -21.11 -11.67 14.02
CA MET A 1 -20.28 -12.86 14.36
C MET A 1 -18.95 -12.36 14.89
N ALA A 2 -18.30 -13.06 15.84
CA ALA A 2 -16.94 -12.68 16.28
C ALA A 2 -15.99 -12.79 15.08
N ALA A 3 -15.09 -11.81 14.92
CA ALA A 3 -14.07 -11.85 13.87
C ALA A 3 -13.20 -13.10 14.05
N SER A 4 -12.91 -13.80 12.96
CA SER A 4 -11.93 -14.88 12.97
C SER A 4 -10.54 -14.29 13.25
N MET A 5 -9.77 -14.95 14.11
CA MET A 5 -8.42 -14.51 14.49
C MET A 5 -7.37 -15.46 13.89
N LEU A 6 -6.24 -14.90 13.45
CA LEU A 6 -5.07 -15.66 13.03
C LEU A 6 -3.98 -15.53 14.09
N PRO A 7 -3.47 -16.65 14.61
CA PRO A 7 -2.35 -16.64 15.53
C PRO A 7 -1.05 -16.27 14.80
N VAL A 8 -0.20 -15.50 15.46
CA VAL A 8 1.11 -15.07 14.97
C VAL A 8 2.20 -15.66 15.84
N ARG A 9 3.14 -16.35 15.20
CA ARG A 9 4.24 -17.01 15.88
C ARG A 9 5.39 -16.04 16.13
N ASN A 10 5.93 -16.05 17.35
CA ASN A 10 7.17 -15.37 17.67
C ASN A 10 8.37 -16.21 17.15
N PRO A 11 9.17 -15.72 16.21
CA PRO A 11 10.29 -16.50 15.67
C PRO A 11 11.43 -16.73 16.68
N ARG A 12 11.51 -15.94 17.75
CA ARG A 12 12.55 -16.05 18.76
C ARG A 12 12.26 -17.10 19.84
N THR A 13 11.00 -17.20 20.26
CA THR A 13 10.57 -18.14 21.32
C THR A 13 9.91 -19.38 20.74
N GLY A 14 9.31 -19.26 19.58
CA GLY A 14 8.50 -20.31 18.97
C GLY A 14 7.04 -20.31 19.42
N ASP A 15 6.67 -19.45 20.36
CA ASP A 15 5.33 -19.36 20.91
C ASP A 15 4.37 -18.59 20.00
N TRP A 16 3.09 -18.87 20.14
CA TRP A 16 2.01 -18.12 19.54
C TRP A 16 1.57 -17.04 20.54
N ASP A 17 2.15 -15.85 20.46
CA ASP A 17 2.05 -14.80 21.49
C ASP A 17 1.33 -13.53 21.00
N HIS A 18 0.76 -13.58 19.79
CA HIS A 18 0.00 -12.49 19.20
C HIS A 18 -1.11 -13.05 18.29
N GLU A 19 -2.13 -12.25 18.04
CA GLU A 19 -3.23 -12.58 17.13
C GLU A 19 -3.63 -11.37 16.31
N ILE A 20 -4.03 -11.58 15.06
CA ILE A 20 -4.61 -10.55 14.20
C ILE A 20 -6.01 -10.95 13.75
N PRO A 21 -6.95 -10.00 13.63
CA PRO A 21 -8.26 -10.28 13.06
C PRO A 21 -8.13 -10.64 11.58
N VAL A 22 -9.03 -11.46 11.08
CA VAL A 22 -9.19 -11.71 9.65
C VAL A 22 -10.25 -10.75 9.12
N THR A 23 -9.88 -9.91 8.16
CA THR A 23 -10.84 -9.03 7.50
C THR A 23 -11.79 -9.86 6.64
N SER A 24 -13.08 -9.72 6.86
CA SER A 24 -14.11 -10.46 6.12
C SER A 24 -14.22 -9.99 4.67
N PRO A 25 -14.74 -10.81 3.75
CA PRO A 25 -15.02 -10.40 2.37
C PRO A 25 -15.96 -9.18 2.30
N GLU A 26 -16.91 -9.08 3.19
CA GLU A 26 -17.84 -7.96 3.31
C GLU A 26 -17.13 -6.68 3.72
N ASP A 27 -16.19 -6.76 4.68
CA ASP A 27 -15.38 -5.61 5.11
C ASP A 27 -14.39 -5.18 4.02
N ILE A 28 -13.84 -6.13 3.25
CA ILE A 28 -13.00 -5.83 2.07
C ILE A 28 -13.80 -5.05 1.03
N ALA A 29 -15.02 -5.50 0.71
CA ALA A 29 -15.89 -4.82 -0.24
C ALA A 29 -16.28 -3.41 0.25
N ALA A 30 -16.60 -3.26 1.54
CA ALA A 30 -16.90 -1.97 2.15
C ALA A 30 -15.69 -1.03 2.11
N ALA A 31 -14.49 -1.52 2.47
CA ALA A 31 -13.25 -0.76 2.41
C ALA A 31 -12.94 -0.31 0.98
N THR A 32 -13.10 -1.19 -0.02
CA THR A 32 -12.86 -0.86 -1.42
C THR A 32 -13.85 0.18 -1.93
N THR A 33 -15.12 0.08 -1.55
CA THR A 33 -16.15 1.09 -1.88
C THR A 33 -15.79 2.46 -1.32
N ALA A 34 -15.36 2.52 -0.05
CA ALA A 34 -14.92 3.77 0.59
C ALA A 34 -13.68 4.36 -0.10
N LEU A 35 -12.69 3.52 -0.43
CA LEU A 35 -11.49 3.92 -1.15
C LEU A 35 -11.81 4.52 -2.53
N ARG A 36 -12.74 3.92 -3.29
CA ARG A 36 -13.20 4.46 -4.59
C ARG A 36 -13.86 5.83 -4.43
N ALA A 37 -14.68 6.00 -3.40
CA ALA A 37 -15.34 7.28 -3.14
C ALA A 37 -14.34 8.40 -2.77
N ALA A 38 -13.33 8.09 -1.97
CA ALA A 38 -12.32 9.05 -1.51
C ALA A 38 -11.29 9.40 -2.61
N GLN A 39 -11.02 8.49 -3.55
CA GLN A 39 -9.98 8.63 -4.58
C GLN A 39 -10.13 9.91 -5.42
N ALA A 40 -11.35 10.30 -5.76
CA ALA A 40 -11.58 11.49 -6.57
C ALA A 40 -11.04 12.77 -5.91
N GLN A 41 -11.21 12.90 -4.59
CA GLN A 41 -10.67 14.03 -3.83
C GLN A 41 -9.14 13.98 -3.77
N TRP A 42 -8.56 12.80 -3.57
CA TRP A 42 -7.11 12.59 -3.58
C TRP A 42 -6.47 12.99 -4.92
N VAL A 43 -7.12 12.65 -6.05
CA VAL A 43 -6.69 13.10 -7.39
C VAL A 43 -6.80 14.61 -7.53
N ALA A 44 -7.90 15.20 -7.06
CA ALA A 44 -8.16 16.64 -7.16
C ALA A 44 -7.13 17.50 -6.40
N MET A 45 -6.44 16.95 -5.37
CA MET A 45 -5.36 17.64 -4.68
C MET A 45 -4.14 17.91 -5.58
N GLY A 46 -4.03 17.24 -6.72
CA GLY A 46 -2.86 17.30 -7.59
C GLY A 46 -1.61 16.67 -6.95
N ALA A 47 -0.52 16.60 -7.71
CA ALA A 47 0.74 16.01 -7.20
C ALA A 47 1.29 16.78 -5.99
N SER A 48 1.23 18.11 -6.02
CA SER A 48 1.72 18.96 -4.92
C SER A 48 0.91 18.78 -3.63
N GLY A 49 -0.43 18.71 -3.72
CA GLY A 49 -1.27 18.47 -2.54
C GLY A 49 -1.04 17.08 -1.94
N ARG A 50 -0.90 16.04 -2.78
CA ARG A 50 -0.55 14.70 -2.33
C ARG A 50 0.83 14.65 -1.66
N ALA A 51 1.81 15.40 -2.19
CA ALA A 51 3.14 15.52 -1.58
C ALA A 51 3.09 16.09 -0.15
N VAL A 52 2.20 17.08 0.11
CA VAL A 52 1.99 17.59 1.46
C VAL A 52 1.44 16.51 2.39
N GLY A 53 0.43 15.76 1.97
CA GLY A 53 -0.12 14.64 2.74
C GLY A 53 0.92 13.56 3.04
N LEU A 54 1.73 13.19 2.04
CA LEU A 54 2.81 12.22 2.21
C LEU A 54 3.90 12.72 3.17
N ASN A 55 4.28 14.00 3.13
CA ASN A 55 5.26 14.54 4.09
C ASN A 55 4.71 14.54 5.53
N ARG A 56 3.42 14.86 5.74
CA ARG A 56 2.77 14.70 7.04
C ARG A 56 2.79 13.24 7.51
N PHE A 57 2.58 12.31 6.60
CA PHE A 57 2.68 10.88 6.92
C PHE A 57 4.10 10.47 7.28
N ALA A 58 5.12 11.00 6.59
CA ALA A 58 6.51 10.77 6.95
C ALA A 58 6.82 11.25 8.38
N ASP A 59 6.29 12.42 8.78
CA ASP A 59 6.43 12.94 10.14
C ASP A 59 5.72 12.04 11.18
N ALA A 60 4.53 11.57 10.86
CA ALA A 60 3.77 10.66 11.71
C ALA A 60 4.47 9.28 11.86
N VAL A 61 5.00 8.71 10.77
CA VAL A 61 5.78 7.46 10.80
C VAL A 61 7.08 7.66 11.57
N MET A 62 7.73 8.83 11.46
CA MET A 62 8.93 9.15 12.25
C MET A 62 8.63 9.19 13.75
N ALA A 63 7.46 9.69 14.15
CA ALA A 63 7.03 9.68 15.54
C ALA A 63 6.81 8.25 16.09
N GLU A 64 6.43 7.32 15.23
CA GLU A 64 6.23 5.88 15.55
C GLU A 64 7.47 5.01 15.28
N VAL A 65 8.62 5.58 14.91
CA VAL A 65 9.81 4.81 14.49
C VAL A 65 10.32 3.83 15.56
N GLY A 66 10.24 4.21 16.83
CA GLY A 66 10.60 3.34 17.95
C GLY A 66 9.67 2.11 18.07
N PRO A 67 8.35 2.31 18.21
CA PRO A 67 7.37 1.23 18.20
C PRO A 67 7.43 0.35 16.94
N LEU A 68 7.59 0.95 15.75
CA LEU A 68 7.78 0.22 14.49
C LEU A 68 9.02 -0.67 14.54
N GLY A 69 10.17 -0.12 14.94
CA GLY A 69 11.41 -0.89 15.07
C GLY A 69 11.28 -2.05 16.06
N GLN A 70 10.57 -1.85 17.17
CA GLN A 70 10.31 -2.91 18.15
C GLN A 70 9.42 -4.01 17.57
N ALA A 71 8.32 -3.65 16.90
CA ALA A 71 7.39 -4.59 16.28
C ALA A 71 8.08 -5.43 15.19
N LEU A 72 8.84 -4.77 14.30
CA LEU A 72 9.62 -5.41 13.25
C LEU A 72 10.70 -6.33 13.81
N SER A 73 11.36 -5.93 14.89
CA SER A 73 12.35 -6.77 15.59
C SER A 73 11.73 -8.03 16.20
N SER A 74 10.54 -7.89 16.78
CA SER A 74 9.80 -9.01 17.37
C SER A 74 9.39 -10.03 16.31
N ASP A 75 8.90 -9.57 15.15
CA ASP A 75 8.43 -10.42 14.07
C ASP A 75 9.54 -11.06 13.24
N THR A 76 10.63 -10.32 13.01
CA THR A 76 11.71 -10.79 12.10
C THR A 76 12.92 -11.37 12.84
N GLY A 77 13.05 -11.13 14.14
CA GLY A 77 14.23 -11.47 14.93
C GLY A 77 15.47 -10.61 14.63
N ARG A 78 15.38 -9.56 13.81
CA ARG A 78 16.49 -8.72 13.33
C ARG A 78 16.49 -7.35 13.97
N SER A 79 17.01 -7.23 15.18
CA SER A 79 16.93 -6.01 16.00
C SER A 79 17.56 -4.77 15.35
N THR A 80 18.78 -4.87 14.82
CA THR A 80 19.48 -3.74 14.18
C THR A 80 18.84 -3.34 12.87
N PHE A 81 18.45 -4.31 12.05
CA PHE A 81 17.84 -4.05 10.74
C PHE A 81 16.42 -3.49 10.89
N ALA A 82 15.68 -3.88 11.92
CA ALA A 82 14.31 -3.42 12.14
C ALA A 82 14.21 -1.89 12.30
N LEU A 83 15.10 -1.29 13.09
CA LEU A 83 15.14 0.17 13.25
C LEU A 83 15.57 0.86 11.93
N PHE A 84 16.56 0.29 11.24
CA PHE A 84 16.97 0.78 9.92
C PHE A 84 15.81 0.73 8.93
N GLU A 85 15.04 -0.36 8.88
CA GLU A 85 13.87 -0.50 8.03
C GLU A 85 12.81 0.58 8.31
N ALA A 86 12.52 0.85 9.58
CA ALA A 86 11.57 1.90 9.97
C ALA A 86 12.04 3.30 9.50
N ILE A 87 13.31 3.64 9.70
CA ILE A 87 13.89 4.91 9.25
C ILE A 87 13.88 5.01 7.71
N LYS A 88 14.27 3.94 7.02
CA LYS A 88 14.27 3.91 5.54
C LYS A 88 12.87 4.04 4.95
N SER A 89 11.85 3.57 5.65
CA SER A 89 10.46 3.78 5.23
C SER A 89 10.08 5.26 5.26
N VAL A 90 10.53 6.02 6.26
CA VAL A 90 10.33 7.49 6.31
C VAL A 90 11.05 8.19 5.14
N GLU A 91 12.30 7.83 4.89
CA GLU A 91 13.06 8.39 3.76
C GLU A 91 12.38 8.09 2.41
N LEU A 92 11.84 6.88 2.25
CA LEU A 92 11.11 6.48 1.06
C LEU A 92 9.82 7.31 0.86
N ILE A 93 9.07 7.58 1.94
CA ILE A 93 7.88 8.44 1.86
C ILE A 93 8.26 9.85 1.38
N ARG A 94 9.31 10.45 1.96
CA ARG A 94 9.79 11.79 1.55
C ARG A 94 10.27 11.80 0.11
N MET A 95 10.99 10.77 -0.32
CA MET A 95 11.45 10.64 -1.70
C MET A 95 10.29 10.63 -2.69
N TRP A 96 9.22 9.89 -2.41
CA TRP A 96 8.03 9.87 -3.27
C TRP A 96 7.29 11.22 -3.25
N ALA A 97 7.18 11.87 -2.09
CA ALA A 97 6.60 13.20 -1.99
C ALA A 97 7.34 14.24 -2.87
N GLU A 98 8.67 14.13 -2.96
CA GLU A 98 9.49 15.02 -3.78
C GLU A 98 9.43 14.68 -5.27
N ARG A 99 9.50 13.39 -5.62
CA ARG A 99 9.75 12.96 -7.01
C ARG A 99 8.51 12.70 -7.84
N ALA A 100 7.37 12.42 -7.22
CA ALA A 100 6.18 12.01 -7.95
C ALA A 100 5.66 13.08 -8.94
N GLY A 101 5.66 14.35 -8.53
CA GLY A 101 5.24 15.45 -9.41
C GLY A 101 6.04 15.52 -10.70
N PRO A 102 7.38 15.70 -10.63
CA PRO A 102 8.24 15.70 -11.82
C PRO A 102 8.08 14.47 -12.72
N ILE A 103 7.97 13.26 -12.14
CA ILE A 103 7.77 12.04 -12.92
C ILE A 103 6.44 12.06 -13.67
N LEU A 104 5.35 12.49 -13.02
CA LEU A 104 4.03 12.57 -13.64
C LEU A 104 4.00 13.62 -14.75
N ASP A 105 4.65 14.76 -14.55
CA ASP A 105 4.75 15.83 -15.55
C ASP A 105 5.56 15.39 -16.78
N GLU A 106 6.66 14.68 -16.58
CA GLU A 106 7.46 14.09 -17.65
C GLU A 106 6.66 13.06 -18.47
N LEU A 107 5.93 12.17 -17.80
CA LEU A 107 5.13 11.13 -18.43
C LEU A 107 3.89 11.69 -19.16
N ALA A 108 3.29 12.76 -18.65
CA ALA A 108 2.17 13.44 -19.29
C ALA A 108 2.60 14.14 -20.59
N GLY A 109 3.81 14.68 -20.61
CA GLY A 109 4.41 15.37 -21.74
C GLY A 109 3.66 16.65 -22.14
N ALA A 110 4.25 17.38 -23.09
CA ALA A 110 3.58 18.51 -23.73
C ALA A 110 2.70 18.03 -24.88
N GLY A 111 1.57 18.72 -25.10
CA GLY A 111 0.72 18.46 -26.26
C GLY A 111 1.52 18.61 -27.57
N GLN A 112 1.21 17.75 -28.54
CA GLN A 112 1.88 17.73 -29.85
C GLN A 112 0.89 18.06 -30.96
N ALA A 113 1.37 18.78 -31.98
CA ALA A 113 0.62 18.99 -33.22
C ALA A 113 0.53 17.68 -34.00
N GLY A 114 -0.66 17.35 -34.50
CA GLY A 114 -0.86 16.22 -35.36
C GLY A 114 -0.37 16.46 -36.80
N GLN A 115 -0.47 15.44 -37.64
CA GLN A 115 -0.20 15.55 -39.08
C GLN A 115 -1.17 16.51 -39.79
N VAL A 116 -2.38 16.65 -39.26
CA VAL A 116 -3.37 17.63 -39.70
C VAL A 116 -3.18 18.88 -38.84
N PRO A 117 -2.99 20.09 -39.44
CA PRO A 117 -2.67 21.32 -38.70
C PRO A 117 -3.68 21.73 -37.62
N THR A 118 -4.93 21.28 -37.74
CA THR A 118 -6.02 21.58 -36.81
C THR A 118 -6.15 20.54 -35.67
N VAL A 119 -5.34 19.47 -35.69
CA VAL A 119 -5.40 18.38 -34.71
C VAL A 119 -4.24 18.51 -33.76
N HIS A 120 -4.54 18.53 -32.46
CA HIS A 120 -3.56 18.50 -31.38
C HIS A 120 -3.76 17.26 -30.54
N TYR A 121 -2.68 16.59 -30.15
CA TYR A 121 -2.68 15.44 -29.26
C TYR A 121 -2.18 15.86 -27.88
N GLN A 122 -2.87 15.39 -26.85
CA GLN A 122 -2.45 15.54 -25.47
C GLN A 122 -2.57 14.20 -24.74
N HIS A 123 -1.53 13.79 -24.05
CA HIS A 123 -1.57 12.63 -23.17
C HIS A 123 -2.09 13.05 -21.80
N ARG A 124 -2.93 12.21 -21.22
CA ARG A 124 -3.40 12.37 -19.85
C ARG A 124 -3.20 11.07 -19.09
N LEU A 125 -2.52 11.13 -17.96
CA LEU A 125 -2.41 10.01 -17.05
C LEU A 125 -3.67 9.92 -16.19
N ILE A 126 -4.29 8.76 -16.18
CA ILE A 126 -5.47 8.48 -15.36
C ILE A 126 -5.07 7.39 -14.35
N PRO A 127 -5.07 7.68 -13.04
CA PRO A 127 -4.74 6.68 -12.04
C PRO A 127 -5.82 5.61 -11.95
N TYR A 128 -5.44 4.39 -11.59
CA TYR A 128 -6.39 3.37 -11.14
C TYR A 128 -7.13 3.88 -9.90
N GLN A 129 -8.40 3.51 -9.75
CA GLN A 129 -9.14 3.95 -8.57
C GLN A 129 -8.63 3.27 -7.31
N VAL A 130 -8.53 1.94 -7.30
CA VAL A 130 -8.04 1.17 -6.16
C VAL A 130 -6.99 0.17 -6.61
N VAL A 131 -5.83 0.19 -5.97
CA VAL A 131 -4.74 -0.77 -6.17
C VAL A 131 -4.62 -1.65 -4.93
N ALA A 132 -4.66 -2.97 -5.09
CA ALA A 132 -4.29 -3.88 -4.02
C ALA A 132 -2.77 -3.99 -3.94
N VAL A 133 -2.22 -3.91 -2.73
CA VAL A 133 -0.82 -4.18 -2.46
C VAL A 133 -0.74 -5.37 -1.50
N ILE A 134 -0.11 -6.46 -1.93
CA ILE A 134 0.11 -7.67 -1.14
C ILE A 134 1.61 -7.80 -0.91
N SER A 135 2.05 -7.61 0.33
CA SER A 135 3.46 -7.51 0.67
C SER A 135 3.99 -8.73 1.45
N PRO A 136 5.30 -9.03 1.36
CA PRO A 136 5.91 -10.19 1.99
C PRO A 136 6.27 -9.97 3.46
N TRP A 137 6.79 -11.02 4.08
CA TRP A 137 7.14 -11.05 5.52
C TRP A 137 8.60 -10.67 5.83
N ASN A 138 9.49 -10.65 4.84
CA ASN A 138 10.94 -10.57 5.10
C ASN A 138 11.47 -9.15 5.36
N VAL A 139 10.90 -8.12 4.75
CA VAL A 139 11.13 -6.69 5.02
C VAL A 139 9.76 -6.00 5.00
N PRO A 140 8.93 -6.30 6.03
CA PRO A 140 7.48 -6.18 5.89
C PRO A 140 6.98 -4.75 5.74
N LEU A 141 7.56 -3.80 6.47
CA LEU A 141 7.14 -2.40 6.38
C LEU A 141 7.64 -1.74 5.08
N LEU A 142 8.95 -1.86 4.80
CA LEU A 142 9.53 -1.18 3.64
C LEU A 142 8.94 -1.69 2.32
N LEU A 143 8.76 -3.01 2.18
CA LEU A 143 8.18 -3.59 0.96
C LEU A 143 6.69 -3.30 0.83
N ALA A 144 5.94 -3.20 1.94
CA ALA A 144 4.57 -2.70 1.91
C ALA A 144 4.50 -1.26 1.42
N MET A 145 5.47 -0.40 1.82
CA MET A 145 5.49 1.00 1.43
C MET A 145 5.94 1.23 -0.01
N ILE A 146 6.83 0.42 -0.59
CA ILE A 146 7.34 0.63 -1.95
C ILE A 146 6.20 0.76 -2.96
N ASP A 147 5.33 -0.23 -3.06
CA ASP A 147 4.23 -0.24 -4.02
C ASP A 147 3.10 0.71 -3.61
N SER A 148 2.80 0.78 -2.30
CA SER A 148 1.75 1.66 -1.79
C SER A 148 2.04 3.13 -2.06
N LEU A 149 3.27 3.59 -1.84
CA LEU A 149 3.65 4.99 -2.05
C LEU A 149 3.67 5.37 -3.53
N ALA A 150 4.11 4.46 -4.41
CA ALA A 150 4.06 4.67 -5.85
C ALA A 150 2.61 4.88 -6.32
N ALA A 151 1.69 4.00 -5.90
CA ALA A 151 0.28 4.08 -6.24
C ALA A 151 -0.38 5.36 -5.67
N LEU A 152 -0.18 5.65 -4.38
CA LEU A 152 -0.72 6.85 -3.73
C LEU A 152 -0.21 8.13 -4.40
N SER A 153 1.08 8.19 -4.72
CA SER A 153 1.70 9.35 -5.38
C SER A 153 1.12 9.57 -6.79
N ALA A 154 0.81 8.50 -7.52
CA ALA A 154 0.14 8.58 -8.81
C ALA A 154 -1.32 9.03 -8.72
N GLY A 155 -1.93 9.02 -7.53
CA GLY A 155 -3.32 9.40 -7.31
C GLY A 155 -4.28 8.21 -7.16
N CYS A 156 -3.78 6.99 -7.02
CA CYS A 156 -4.59 5.82 -6.70
C CYS A 156 -4.94 5.80 -5.21
N SER A 157 -6.03 5.12 -4.85
CA SER A 157 -6.25 4.62 -3.49
C SER A 157 -5.62 3.24 -3.35
N VAL A 158 -5.26 2.85 -2.14
CA VAL A 158 -4.55 1.59 -1.85
C VAL A 158 -5.27 0.77 -0.81
N LEU A 159 -5.49 -0.51 -1.13
CA LEU A 159 -5.88 -1.55 -0.19
C LEU A 159 -4.65 -2.41 0.10
N LEU A 160 -4.04 -2.24 1.26
CA LEU A 160 -2.80 -2.90 1.65
C LEU A 160 -3.08 -4.14 2.48
N LYS A 161 -2.54 -5.28 2.07
CA LYS A 161 -2.49 -6.50 2.87
C LYS A 161 -1.04 -6.89 3.18
N PRO A 162 -0.53 -6.57 4.37
CA PRO A 162 0.74 -7.11 4.85
C PRO A 162 0.67 -8.64 5.04
N SER A 163 1.84 -9.28 5.09
CA SER A 163 1.91 -10.70 5.42
C SER A 163 1.42 -10.96 6.85
N GLU A 164 0.65 -12.02 7.01
CA GLU A 164 0.20 -12.53 8.30
C GLU A 164 1.34 -13.11 9.16
N VAL A 165 2.51 -13.29 8.58
CA VAL A 165 3.69 -13.84 9.28
C VAL A 165 4.37 -12.80 10.17
N THR A 166 4.36 -11.52 9.76
CA THR A 166 5.06 -10.42 10.43
C THR A 166 4.17 -9.18 10.55
N PRO A 167 3.02 -9.25 11.23
CA PRO A 167 1.99 -8.22 11.18
C PRO A 167 2.07 -7.18 12.31
N ARG A 168 2.94 -7.34 13.33
CA ARG A 168 2.91 -6.47 14.52
C ARG A 168 3.18 -5.00 14.22
N PHE A 169 3.85 -4.70 13.11
CA PHE A 169 4.09 -3.32 12.69
C PHE A 169 2.81 -2.59 12.22
N ILE A 170 1.73 -3.33 11.94
CA ILE A 170 0.46 -2.75 11.47
C ILE A 170 -0.11 -1.77 12.51
N GLU A 171 -0.06 -2.10 13.79
CA GLU A 171 -0.61 -1.25 14.84
C GLU A 171 0.07 0.13 14.93
N PRO A 172 1.40 0.26 15.07
CA PRO A 172 2.06 1.56 15.05
C PRO A 172 1.94 2.26 13.68
N LEU A 173 1.90 1.53 12.56
CA LEU A 173 1.65 2.12 11.26
C LEU A 173 0.23 2.70 11.15
N GLN A 174 -0.77 2.02 11.70
CA GLN A 174 -2.15 2.52 11.73
C GLN A 174 -2.27 3.81 12.56
N ARG A 175 -1.58 3.90 13.72
CA ARG A 175 -1.54 5.15 14.49
C ARG A 175 -0.94 6.31 13.70
N ALA A 176 0.14 6.05 12.96
CA ALA A 176 0.73 7.05 12.08
C ALA A 176 -0.22 7.47 10.95
N LEU A 177 -0.96 6.51 10.38
CA LEU A 177 -1.95 6.76 9.34
C LEU A 177 -3.13 7.58 9.87
N ASP A 178 -3.65 7.26 11.04
CA ASP A 178 -4.77 7.95 11.67
C ASP A 178 -4.46 9.43 11.99
N ALA A 179 -3.17 9.77 12.13
CA ALA A 179 -2.71 11.15 12.29
C ALA A 179 -2.81 12.00 11.00
N VAL A 180 -3.10 11.38 9.84
CA VAL A 180 -3.17 12.03 8.53
C VAL A 180 -4.50 11.67 7.84
N PRO A 181 -5.61 12.32 8.20
CA PRO A 181 -6.96 11.94 7.75
C PRO A 181 -7.11 11.82 6.24
N GLU A 182 -6.55 12.74 5.46
CA GLU A 182 -6.62 12.71 4.00
C GLU A 182 -5.93 11.48 3.39
N LEU A 183 -4.91 10.92 4.05
CA LEU A 183 -4.26 9.69 3.63
C LEU A 183 -5.00 8.46 4.15
N ALA A 184 -5.54 8.52 5.36
CA ALA A 184 -6.32 7.43 5.95
C ALA A 184 -7.60 7.13 5.15
N GLU A 185 -8.14 8.09 4.40
CA GLU A 185 -9.27 7.87 3.51
C GLU A 185 -8.90 7.06 2.25
N VAL A 186 -7.64 7.15 1.78
CA VAL A 186 -7.18 6.53 0.53
C VAL A 186 -6.18 5.39 0.71
N LEU A 187 -5.80 5.08 1.95
CA LEU A 187 -4.99 3.92 2.31
C LEU A 187 -5.70 3.14 3.42
N ARG A 188 -6.06 1.90 3.13
CA ARG A 188 -6.66 0.98 4.11
C ARG A 188 -5.80 -0.26 4.26
N ILE A 189 -5.58 -0.69 5.50
CA ILE A 189 -4.86 -1.92 5.82
C ILE A 189 -5.88 -2.99 6.17
N VAL A 190 -5.76 -4.14 5.51
CA VAL A 190 -6.54 -5.34 5.80
C VAL A 190 -5.63 -6.47 6.22
N THR A 191 -6.13 -7.34 7.09
CA THR A 191 -5.38 -8.44 7.67
C THR A 191 -6.02 -9.78 7.36
N GLY A 192 -5.21 -10.81 7.24
CA GLY A 192 -5.68 -12.16 6.93
C GLY A 192 -4.69 -12.96 6.11
N GLY A 193 -5.04 -14.20 5.80
CA GLY A 193 -4.23 -15.14 5.04
C GLY A 193 -4.43 -15.03 3.52
N PRO A 194 -4.09 -16.11 2.78
CA PRO A 194 -4.21 -16.15 1.31
C PRO A 194 -5.62 -15.88 0.79
N GLU A 195 -6.66 -16.31 1.51
CA GLU A 195 -8.07 -16.11 1.09
C GLU A 195 -8.46 -14.62 1.13
N THR A 196 -7.94 -13.85 2.09
CA THR A 196 -8.09 -12.39 2.13
C THR A 196 -7.44 -11.74 0.89
N GLY A 197 -6.23 -12.20 0.50
CA GLY A 197 -5.59 -11.74 -0.72
C GLY A 197 -6.40 -12.01 -1.99
N LYS A 198 -7.02 -13.19 -2.08
CA LYS A 198 -7.91 -13.53 -3.21
C LYS A 198 -9.14 -12.63 -3.25
N ALA A 199 -9.81 -12.44 -2.12
CA ALA A 199 -10.99 -11.58 -2.04
C ALA A 199 -10.68 -10.12 -2.42
N MET A 200 -9.48 -9.62 -2.12
CA MET A 200 -9.04 -8.29 -2.54
C MET A 200 -8.94 -8.16 -4.05
N ILE A 201 -8.31 -9.14 -4.73
CA ILE A 201 -8.07 -9.11 -6.18
C ILE A 201 -9.38 -8.97 -6.98
N GLU A 202 -10.47 -9.53 -6.45
CA GLU A 202 -11.80 -9.47 -7.07
C GLU A 202 -12.48 -8.09 -6.95
N GLN A 203 -11.94 -7.19 -6.12
CA GLN A 203 -12.56 -5.90 -5.78
C GLN A 203 -11.80 -4.67 -6.32
N VAL A 204 -10.60 -4.87 -6.86
CA VAL A 204 -9.67 -3.77 -7.21
C VAL A 204 -9.44 -3.64 -8.71
N ASP A 205 -8.74 -2.59 -9.13
CA ASP A 205 -8.50 -2.29 -10.55
C ASP A 205 -7.07 -2.67 -11.00
N ALA A 206 -6.18 -2.93 -10.06
CA ALA A 206 -4.83 -3.45 -10.28
C ALA A 206 -4.30 -4.10 -9.00
N VAL A 207 -3.33 -5.00 -9.13
CA VAL A 207 -2.66 -5.62 -7.98
C VAL A 207 -1.14 -5.53 -8.12
N CYS A 208 -0.48 -5.10 -7.05
CA CYS A 208 0.96 -5.21 -6.84
C CYS A 208 1.22 -6.35 -5.84
N PHE A 209 2.12 -7.24 -6.17
CA PHE A 209 2.48 -8.37 -5.31
C PHE A 209 3.99 -8.54 -5.25
N THR A 210 4.52 -8.53 -4.05
CA THR A 210 5.91 -8.93 -3.79
C THR A 210 5.92 -10.18 -2.91
N GLY A 211 6.59 -11.25 -3.37
CA GLY A 211 6.62 -12.51 -2.64
C GLY A 211 7.25 -13.67 -3.42
N SER A 212 6.80 -14.90 -3.14
CA SER A 212 7.33 -16.08 -3.82
C SER A 212 6.80 -16.21 -5.25
N VAL A 213 7.62 -16.74 -6.15
CA VAL A 213 7.22 -17.05 -7.55
C VAL A 213 5.97 -17.93 -7.60
N LYS A 214 5.83 -18.89 -6.67
CA LYS A 214 4.65 -19.77 -6.61
C LYS A 214 3.38 -18.96 -6.35
N THR A 215 3.40 -18.07 -5.37
CA THR A 215 2.24 -17.22 -5.03
C THR A 215 2.00 -16.17 -6.12
N GLY A 216 3.05 -15.57 -6.68
CA GLY A 216 2.95 -14.61 -7.78
C GLY A 216 2.23 -15.19 -9.00
N ARG A 217 2.49 -16.47 -9.34
CA ARG A 217 1.73 -17.17 -10.41
C ARG A 217 0.23 -17.24 -10.10
N GLN A 218 -0.15 -17.51 -8.86
CA GLN A 218 -1.56 -17.58 -8.45
C GLN A 218 -2.21 -16.20 -8.52
N VAL A 219 -1.52 -15.17 -8.03
CA VAL A 219 -1.98 -13.76 -8.11
C VAL A 219 -2.16 -13.34 -9.56
N SER A 220 -1.18 -13.63 -10.44
CA SER A 220 -1.26 -13.32 -11.88
C SER A 220 -2.44 -14.02 -12.56
N GLN A 221 -2.66 -15.30 -12.27
CA GLN A 221 -3.79 -16.05 -12.81
C GLN A 221 -5.13 -15.48 -12.40
N GLN A 222 -5.28 -15.12 -11.11
CA GLN A 222 -6.50 -14.54 -10.61
C GLN A 222 -6.74 -13.12 -11.15
N ALA A 223 -5.70 -12.28 -11.21
CA ALA A 223 -5.78 -10.96 -11.81
C ALA A 223 -6.20 -11.03 -13.28
N ALA A 224 -5.64 -11.99 -14.04
CA ALA A 224 -6.06 -12.22 -15.43
C ALA A 224 -7.53 -12.67 -15.52
N ALA A 225 -8.01 -13.50 -14.60
CA ALA A 225 -9.42 -13.91 -14.55
C ALA A 225 -10.36 -12.73 -14.25
N CYS A 226 -9.91 -11.75 -13.45
CA CYS A 226 -10.61 -10.50 -13.17
C CYS A 226 -10.39 -9.41 -14.24
N PHE A 227 -9.55 -9.69 -15.24
CA PHE A 227 -9.17 -8.75 -16.30
C PHE A 227 -8.52 -7.46 -15.79
N ILE A 228 -7.69 -7.56 -14.76
CA ILE A 228 -6.93 -6.46 -14.17
C ILE A 228 -5.42 -6.69 -14.32
N PRO A 229 -4.59 -5.63 -14.41
CA PRO A 229 -3.14 -5.78 -14.45
C PRO A 229 -2.56 -6.26 -13.12
N ALA A 230 -1.50 -7.06 -13.19
CA ALA A 230 -0.70 -7.51 -12.06
C ALA A 230 0.76 -7.08 -12.24
N PHE A 231 1.30 -6.43 -11.22
CA PHE A 231 2.72 -6.05 -11.09
C PHE A 231 3.36 -7.01 -10.07
N LEU A 232 4.36 -7.81 -10.53
CA LEU A 232 4.91 -8.93 -9.76
C LEU A 232 6.43 -8.83 -9.60
#